data_166385bf2a14e1ec85eab68756a5512d
#
_entry.id   166385bf2a14e1ec85eab68756a5512d
#
_cell.length_a   1.000
_cell.length_b   1.000
_cell.length_c   1.000
_cell.angle_alpha   90.00
_cell.angle_beta   90.00
_cell.angle_gamma   90.00
#
_symmetry.space_group_name_H-M   'P 1'
#
loop_
_entity.id
_entity.type
_entity.pdbx_description
1 polymer ?
#
loop_
_entity_poly.entity_id
_entity_poly.type
_entity_poly.pdbx_seq_one_letter_code
_entity_poly.pdbx_strand_id
1 'polypeptide(L)'
;MRDLKHLIAFENLLQEANNELVRQGKADGKRALGYTCYFMPEVLLDLPGCFAVRLRAPKCTSPDMATYYMSSRTCHYGRSLFERALEGGYNFLDADFGTETCTVTCRFQEHLGYMDVIQNPDFFVTFTDVPFKRNQNSIEHYEGQLQAHVLDPLHEKFGIDISDEALMKAIDLHNEISAVINEIGDYRKLDNPTITGYEFQVIQLCSLICPKELILPMLKETAKELKTRKPDKKSPFRCKVVLAGSENDDPEFTKLIEGCGAEVVCDRHCYGAVESRAPIVVKEGEKPLTAIARHYLETSNCPRFMPQDIMRERKQRLADLAKEYKADGIIVASNKFCEYWSYERTIDTIVMPRDFGYPVCSIEKEYINGASGQLRTRFQAFVESIEIKKIQEGK
;
A
#
# COMPACT_ATOMS: atom_id res chain seq x y z
N MET A 1 4.07 16.22 -20.13
CA MET A 1 2.57 16.23 -20.06
C MET A 1 2.11 17.46 -19.30
N ARG A 2 0.85 17.89 -19.48
CA ARG A 2 0.28 18.92 -18.62
C ARG A 2 0.06 18.34 -17.22
N ASP A 3 0.34 19.10 -16.16
CA ASP A 3 0.10 18.66 -14.79
C ASP A 3 -1.38 18.36 -14.56
N LEU A 4 -1.66 17.32 -13.75
CA LEU A 4 -3.02 16.98 -13.35
C LEU A 4 -3.58 18.11 -12.45
N LYS A 5 -4.84 18.47 -12.68
CA LYS A 5 -5.53 19.56 -11.97
C LYS A 5 -5.40 19.45 -10.44
N HIS A 6 -5.49 18.22 -9.91
CA HIS A 6 -5.51 17.97 -8.47
C HIS A 6 -4.18 17.46 -7.91
N LEU A 7 -3.10 17.35 -8.70
CA LEU A 7 -1.84 16.75 -8.25
C LEU A 7 -1.29 17.42 -6.99
N ILE A 8 -1.19 18.76 -7.00
CA ILE A 8 -0.69 19.52 -5.85
C ILE A 8 -1.57 19.33 -4.61
N ALA A 9 -2.89 19.23 -4.77
CA ALA A 9 -3.79 18.96 -3.66
C ALA A 9 -3.54 17.56 -3.08
N PHE A 10 -3.39 16.53 -3.91
CA PHE A 10 -3.01 15.19 -3.47
C PHE A 10 -1.65 15.17 -2.77
N GLU A 11 -0.62 15.84 -3.33
CA GLU A 11 0.70 15.96 -2.70
C GLU A 11 0.62 16.62 -1.32
N ASN A 12 -0.21 17.65 -1.16
CA ASN A 12 -0.43 18.30 0.13
C ASN A 12 -1.10 17.37 1.15
N LEU A 13 -2.07 16.56 0.73
CA LEU A 13 -2.70 15.55 1.62
C LEU A 13 -1.68 14.52 2.14
N LEU A 14 -0.63 14.23 1.39
CA LEU A 14 0.42 13.28 1.80
C LEU A 14 1.43 13.85 2.79
N GLN A 15 1.43 15.16 3.07
CA GLN A 15 2.44 15.80 3.92
C GLN A 15 2.30 15.42 5.39
N GLU A 16 1.07 15.12 5.85
CA GLU A 16 0.78 14.77 7.24
C GLU A 16 -0.30 13.70 7.32
N ALA A 17 -0.21 12.81 8.33
CA ALA A 17 -1.25 11.83 8.57
C ALA A 17 -2.58 12.50 8.96
N ASN A 18 -2.53 13.57 9.78
CA ASN A 18 -3.67 14.40 10.11
C ASN A 18 -3.89 15.49 9.05
N ASN A 19 -4.13 15.10 7.81
CA ASN A 19 -4.38 16.02 6.70
C ASN A 19 -5.75 16.72 6.80
N GLU A 20 -6.03 17.63 5.87
CA GLU A 20 -7.27 18.43 5.91
C GLU A 20 -8.54 17.58 5.79
N LEU A 21 -8.55 16.51 4.97
CA LEU A 21 -9.71 15.62 4.82
C LEU A 21 -9.92 14.76 6.07
N VAL A 22 -8.84 14.34 6.72
CA VAL A 22 -8.91 13.65 8.02
C VAL A 22 -9.51 14.57 9.07
N ARG A 23 -9.06 15.83 9.15
CA ARG A 23 -9.64 16.83 10.06
C ARG A 23 -11.11 17.10 9.75
N GLN A 24 -11.48 17.15 8.48
CA GLN A 24 -12.88 17.30 8.07
C GLN A 24 -13.71 16.11 8.53
N GLY A 25 -13.26 14.85 8.26
CA GLY A 25 -13.97 13.65 8.73
C GLY A 25 -14.17 13.61 10.24
N LYS A 26 -13.17 14.06 11.00
CA LYS A 26 -13.30 14.22 12.47
C LYS A 26 -14.32 15.30 12.85
N ALA A 27 -14.32 16.44 12.16
CA ALA A 27 -15.27 17.53 12.38
C ALA A 27 -16.72 17.11 12.04
N ASP A 28 -16.89 16.20 11.08
CA ASP A 28 -18.17 15.59 10.72
C ASP A 28 -18.62 14.51 11.73
N GLY A 29 -17.88 14.33 12.84
CA GLY A 29 -18.19 13.41 13.94
C GLY A 29 -17.79 11.97 13.68
N LYS A 30 -17.04 11.66 12.63
CA LYS A 30 -16.57 10.31 12.32
C LYS A 30 -15.34 9.93 13.15
N ARG A 31 -15.19 8.62 13.40
CA ARG A 31 -14.03 8.05 14.10
C ARG A 31 -12.88 7.79 13.13
N ALA A 32 -11.68 8.25 13.46
CA ALA A 32 -10.46 8.01 12.70
C ALA A 32 -9.76 6.74 13.19
N LEU A 33 -9.67 5.71 12.35
CA LEU A 33 -9.20 4.39 12.70
C LEU A 33 -7.88 4.09 11.98
N GLY A 34 -6.80 3.92 12.75
CA GLY A 34 -5.47 3.62 12.24
C GLY A 34 -5.29 2.15 11.87
N TYR A 35 -4.47 1.88 10.86
CA TYR A 35 -3.99 0.54 10.51
C TYR A 35 -2.69 0.62 9.71
N THR A 36 -1.95 -0.49 9.59
CA THR A 36 -0.67 -0.53 8.85
C THR A 36 -0.65 -1.53 7.72
N CYS A 37 -1.31 -2.66 7.86
CA CYS A 37 -1.16 -3.82 7.00
C CYS A 37 -2.39 -4.06 6.13
N TYR A 38 -2.19 -4.55 4.90
CA TYR A 38 -3.27 -5.00 4.01
C TYR A 38 -4.21 -6.03 4.66
N PHE A 39 -3.68 -6.89 5.54
CA PHE A 39 -4.51 -7.87 6.26
C PHE A 39 -5.40 -7.29 7.35
N MET A 40 -5.33 -6.00 7.65
CA MET A 40 -6.43 -5.32 8.31
C MET A 40 -7.39 -4.86 7.21
N PRO A 41 -8.58 -5.48 7.07
CA PRO A 41 -9.53 -5.09 6.04
C PRO A 41 -10.00 -3.65 6.26
N GLU A 42 -9.45 -2.72 5.49
CA GLU A 42 -9.80 -1.31 5.62
C GLU A 42 -11.30 -1.06 5.47
N VAL A 43 -11.98 -1.91 4.68
CA VAL A 43 -13.42 -1.86 4.47
C VAL A 43 -14.22 -1.94 5.80
N LEU A 44 -13.70 -2.66 6.81
CA LEU A 44 -14.30 -2.72 8.14
C LEU A 44 -14.07 -1.44 8.95
N LEU A 45 -13.04 -0.69 8.60
CA LEU A 45 -12.72 0.59 9.24
C LEU A 45 -13.40 1.79 8.55
N ASP A 46 -14.07 1.54 7.40
CA ASP A 46 -14.84 2.52 6.64
C ASP A 46 -16.37 2.32 6.78
N LEU A 47 -16.79 1.67 7.87
CA LEU A 47 -18.21 1.57 8.20
C LEU A 47 -18.85 2.97 8.42
N PRO A 48 -20.15 3.14 8.21
CA PRO A 48 -20.83 4.41 8.49
C PRO A 48 -20.52 4.93 9.89
N GLY A 49 -19.97 6.13 9.99
CA GLY A 49 -19.49 6.73 11.24
C GLY A 49 -17.98 6.59 11.50
N CYS A 50 -17.25 5.88 10.65
CA CYS A 50 -15.81 5.71 10.72
C CYS A 50 -15.12 6.07 9.39
N PHE A 51 -13.78 6.14 9.44
CA PHE A 51 -12.93 6.12 8.26
C PHE A 51 -11.56 5.53 8.59
N ALA A 52 -11.02 4.78 7.65
CA ALA A 52 -9.70 4.16 7.73
C ALA A 52 -8.58 5.18 7.45
N VAL A 53 -7.49 5.10 8.19
CA VAL A 53 -6.26 5.85 7.92
C VAL A 53 -5.08 4.88 7.94
N ARG A 54 -4.51 4.57 6.79
CA ARG A 54 -3.29 3.77 6.74
C ARG A 54 -2.11 4.58 7.21
N LEU A 55 -1.44 4.13 8.27
CA LEU A 55 -0.41 4.91 8.95
C LEU A 55 0.87 4.97 8.12
N ARG A 56 1.40 6.16 7.97
CA ARG A 56 2.63 6.52 7.29
C ARG A 56 3.46 7.43 8.19
N ALA A 57 4.76 7.47 7.96
CA ALA A 57 5.68 8.35 8.68
C ALA A 57 6.26 9.47 7.78
N PRO A 58 5.44 10.31 7.13
CA PRO A 58 5.93 11.44 6.36
C PRO A 58 6.73 12.37 7.29
N LYS A 59 7.80 12.97 6.76
CA LYS A 59 8.67 13.89 7.51
C LYS A 59 9.50 13.25 8.67
N CYS A 60 9.43 11.95 8.88
CA CYS A 60 10.39 11.31 9.78
C CYS A 60 11.77 11.42 9.17
N THR A 61 12.69 12.09 9.86
CA THR A 61 14.07 12.30 9.39
C THR A 61 15.05 11.33 10.04
N SER A 62 14.75 10.87 11.25
CA SER A 62 15.49 9.86 11.99
C SER A 62 14.57 9.18 13.00
N PRO A 63 14.66 7.85 13.20
CA PRO A 63 13.89 7.13 14.22
C PRO A 63 14.69 7.03 15.53
N ASP A 64 15.32 8.11 15.99
CA ASP A 64 16.25 8.09 17.11
C ASP A 64 15.57 7.73 18.44
N MET A 65 14.45 8.36 18.75
CA MET A 65 13.69 8.08 19.96
C MET A 65 13.09 6.67 19.93
N ALA A 66 12.51 6.27 18.78
CA ALA A 66 11.95 4.92 18.61
C ALA A 66 13.02 3.83 18.82
N THR A 67 14.29 4.11 18.52
CA THR A 67 15.38 3.14 18.66
C THR A 67 15.69 2.79 20.13
N TYR A 68 15.27 3.61 21.09
CA TYR A 68 15.38 3.25 22.53
C TYR A 68 14.38 2.14 22.92
N TYR A 69 13.27 2.01 22.20
CA TYR A 69 12.20 1.06 22.49
C TYR A 69 12.20 -0.13 21.52
N MET A 70 12.57 0.14 20.28
CA MET A 70 12.66 -0.86 19.21
C MET A 70 14.13 -0.99 18.78
N SER A 71 14.63 -2.22 18.66
CA SER A 71 16.03 -2.44 18.25
C SER A 71 16.37 -1.76 16.94
N SER A 72 17.57 -1.18 16.82
CA SER A 72 18.11 -0.64 15.57
C SER A 72 18.23 -1.69 14.44
N ARG A 73 18.10 -2.98 14.76
CA ARG A 73 18.10 -4.10 13.82
C ARG A 73 16.69 -4.53 13.39
N THR A 74 15.67 -3.74 13.71
CA THR A 74 14.32 -3.95 13.19
C THR A 74 14.06 -3.07 11.97
N CYS A 75 13.00 -3.41 11.19
CA CYS A 75 12.64 -2.66 9.99
C CYS A 75 12.49 -1.16 10.28
N HIS A 76 13.13 -0.35 9.45
CA HIS A 76 13.16 1.10 9.59
C HIS A 76 11.75 1.72 9.49
N TYR A 77 10.87 1.13 8.67
CA TYR A 77 9.47 1.58 8.54
C TYR A 77 8.75 1.59 9.90
N GLY A 78 8.73 0.46 10.62
CA GLY A 78 8.04 0.39 11.92
C GLY A 78 8.64 1.32 12.98
N ARG A 79 9.98 1.51 12.98
CA ARG A 79 10.61 2.49 13.87
C ARG A 79 10.22 3.92 13.51
N SER A 80 10.13 4.25 12.21
CA SER A 80 9.70 5.58 11.77
C SER A 80 8.23 5.86 12.10
N LEU A 81 7.35 4.86 12.03
CA LEU A 81 5.98 4.99 12.51
C LEU A 81 5.94 5.31 14.01
N PHE A 82 6.75 4.62 14.81
CA PHE A 82 6.80 4.86 16.25
C PHE A 82 7.39 6.23 16.59
N GLU A 83 8.42 6.67 15.88
CA GLU A 83 8.94 8.03 16.00
C GLU A 83 7.85 9.08 15.77
N ARG A 84 7.06 8.94 14.68
CA ARG A 84 5.95 9.84 14.41
C ARG A 84 4.87 9.81 15.49
N ALA A 85 4.63 8.65 16.11
CA ALA A 85 3.73 8.55 17.25
C ALA A 85 4.25 9.34 18.45
N LEU A 86 5.54 9.17 18.81
CA LEU A 86 6.20 9.90 19.90
C LEU A 86 6.17 11.42 19.68
N GLU A 87 6.23 11.87 18.43
CA GLU A 87 6.10 13.28 18.05
C GLU A 87 4.65 13.79 18.04
N GLY A 88 3.67 12.93 18.41
CA GLY A 88 2.24 13.28 18.42
C GLY A 88 1.55 13.27 17.06
N GLY A 89 2.21 12.73 16.03
CA GLY A 89 1.70 12.72 14.65
C GLY A 89 0.40 11.93 14.46
N TYR A 90 0.01 11.09 15.42
CA TYR A 90 -1.20 10.25 15.39
C TYR A 90 -2.19 10.56 16.51
N ASN A 91 -2.06 11.68 17.23
CA ASN A 91 -2.98 12.06 18.32
C ASN A 91 -4.43 12.27 17.89
N PHE A 92 -4.71 12.30 16.59
CA PHE A 92 -6.06 12.40 16.03
C PHE A 92 -6.82 11.08 15.98
N LEU A 93 -6.14 9.94 16.19
CA LEU A 93 -6.74 8.61 16.12
C LEU A 93 -7.67 8.35 17.32
N ASP A 94 -8.77 7.66 17.04
CA ASP A 94 -9.68 7.13 18.05
C ASP A 94 -9.33 5.69 18.42
N ALA A 95 -8.78 4.90 17.48
CA ALA A 95 -8.26 3.55 17.72
C ALA A 95 -7.21 3.19 16.65
N ASP A 96 -6.42 2.15 16.93
CA ASP A 96 -5.54 1.50 15.95
C ASP A 96 -5.81 -0.01 15.90
N PHE A 97 -5.92 -0.55 14.68
CA PHE A 97 -6.25 -1.95 14.43
C PHE A 97 -5.03 -2.67 13.84
N GLY A 98 -4.40 -3.48 14.68
CA GLY A 98 -3.22 -4.25 14.35
C GLY A 98 -3.53 -5.61 13.76
N THR A 99 -2.53 -6.18 13.09
CA THR A 99 -2.57 -7.56 12.60
C THR A 99 -1.30 -8.31 12.97
N GLU A 100 -1.43 -9.54 13.42
CA GLU A 100 -0.29 -10.41 13.73
C GLU A 100 0.34 -10.98 12.44
N THR A 101 0.83 -10.08 11.59
CA THR A 101 1.41 -10.44 10.29
C THR A 101 2.89 -10.12 10.19
N CYS A 102 3.33 -9.01 10.75
CA CYS A 102 4.70 -8.54 10.71
C CYS A 102 5.15 -8.17 12.11
N THR A 103 6.17 -8.84 12.63
CA THR A 103 6.70 -8.65 13.98
C THR A 103 6.99 -7.18 14.31
N VAL A 104 7.48 -6.41 13.34
CA VAL A 104 7.86 -5.01 13.59
C VAL A 104 6.65 -4.08 13.66
N THR A 105 5.64 -4.28 12.79
CA THR A 105 4.40 -3.51 12.87
C THR A 105 3.58 -3.87 14.10
N CYS A 106 3.53 -5.15 14.49
CA CYS A 106 2.94 -5.56 15.78
C CYS A 106 3.62 -4.84 16.93
N ARG A 107 4.96 -4.85 16.99
CA ARG A 107 5.69 -4.19 18.07
C ARG A 107 5.43 -2.69 18.13
N PHE A 108 5.38 -2.02 16.98
CA PHE A 108 4.99 -0.61 16.91
C PHE A 108 3.60 -0.39 17.52
N GLN A 109 2.61 -1.19 17.12
CA GLN A 109 1.22 -1.06 17.57
C GLN A 109 1.05 -1.44 19.05
N GLU A 110 1.79 -2.44 19.55
CA GLU A 110 1.84 -2.74 21.00
C GLU A 110 2.34 -1.54 21.80
N HIS A 111 3.38 -0.86 21.33
CA HIS A 111 3.87 0.35 22.00
C HIS A 111 2.85 1.48 21.98
N LEU A 112 2.04 1.63 20.93
CA LEU A 112 0.92 2.60 20.93
C LEU A 112 -0.08 2.30 22.05
N GLY A 113 -0.38 1.01 22.30
CA GLY A 113 -1.34 0.58 23.30
C GLY A 113 -0.83 0.65 24.74
N TYR A 114 0.49 0.41 24.97
CA TYR A 114 1.05 0.29 26.31
C TYR A 114 1.72 1.55 26.87
N MET A 115 2.08 2.50 26.01
CA MET A 115 2.97 3.61 26.40
C MET A 115 2.26 4.96 26.50
N ASP A 116 0.95 5.01 26.41
CA ASP A 116 0.16 6.26 26.43
C ASP A 116 0.71 7.35 25.48
N VAL A 117 1.23 6.91 24.32
CA VAL A 117 1.86 7.82 23.35
C VAL A 117 0.82 8.69 22.67
N ILE A 118 -0.37 8.16 22.44
CA ILE A 118 -1.50 8.86 21.84
C ILE A 118 -2.24 9.65 22.92
N GLN A 119 -2.31 10.98 22.74
CA GLN A 119 -2.94 11.89 23.70
C GLN A 119 -4.48 11.89 23.57
N ASN A 120 -5.06 10.70 23.62
CA ASN A 120 -6.51 10.48 23.63
C ASN A 120 -6.80 9.40 24.68
N PRO A 121 -7.47 9.74 25.80
CA PRO A 121 -7.72 8.80 26.90
C PRO A 121 -8.64 7.63 26.51
N ASP A 122 -9.44 7.79 25.47
CA ASP A 122 -10.34 6.74 24.96
C ASP A 122 -9.69 5.89 23.84
N PHE A 123 -8.43 6.19 23.48
CA PHE A 123 -7.70 5.46 22.44
C PHE A 123 -7.44 4.02 22.88
N PHE A 124 -7.60 3.08 21.97
CA PHE A 124 -7.27 1.68 22.19
C PHE A 124 -6.64 1.04 20.96
N VAL A 125 -5.95 -0.08 21.20
CA VAL A 125 -5.37 -0.93 20.15
C VAL A 125 -5.94 -2.33 20.28
N THR A 126 -6.30 -2.94 19.16
CA THR A 126 -6.65 -4.36 19.10
C THR A 126 -5.78 -5.08 18.08
N PHE A 127 -5.70 -6.41 18.16
CA PHE A 127 -4.93 -7.23 17.25
C PHE A 127 -5.78 -8.36 16.68
N THR A 128 -5.67 -8.56 15.39
CA THR A 128 -6.31 -9.66 14.65
C THR A 128 -5.25 -10.67 14.24
N ASP A 129 -5.40 -11.95 14.66
CA ASP A 129 -4.59 -13.03 14.14
C ASP A 129 -4.95 -13.34 12.68
N VAL A 130 -3.93 -13.47 11.85
CA VAL A 130 -4.10 -13.72 10.41
C VAL A 130 -3.48 -15.06 10.05
N PRO A 131 -4.27 -16.03 9.53
CA PRO A 131 -3.77 -17.35 9.15
C PRO A 131 -2.65 -17.30 8.11
N PHE A 132 -1.79 -18.33 8.12
CA PHE A 132 -0.74 -18.55 7.10
C PHE A 132 -1.20 -19.39 5.89
N LYS A 133 -2.48 -19.74 5.82
CA LYS A 133 -3.06 -20.56 4.76
C LYS A 133 -4.31 -19.90 4.21
N ARG A 134 -4.71 -20.31 2.99
CA ARG A 134 -5.87 -19.79 2.26
C ARG A 134 -6.96 -20.86 2.07
N ASN A 135 -7.24 -21.67 3.09
CA ASN A 135 -8.29 -22.70 3.04
C ASN A 135 -9.54 -22.25 3.81
N GLN A 136 -10.61 -23.04 3.71
CA GLN A 136 -11.89 -22.73 4.34
C GLN A 136 -11.77 -22.50 5.85
N ASN A 137 -11.05 -23.37 6.57
CA ASN A 137 -10.85 -23.21 8.02
C ASN A 137 -10.11 -21.90 8.35
N SER A 138 -9.19 -21.46 7.48
CA SER A 138 -8.50 -20.18 7.63
C SER A 138 -9.45 -19.01 7.44
N ILE A 139 -10.38 -19.09 6.50
CA ILE A 139 -11.39 -18.06 6.28
C ILE A 139 -12.30 -17.95 7.50
N GLU A 140 -12.81 -19.06 8.01
CA GLU A 140 -13.67 -19.12 9.20
C GLU A 140 -12.95 -18.59 10.45
N HIS A 141 -11.68 -18.97 10.66
CA HIS A 141 -10.87 -18.45 11.76
C HIS A 141 -10.70 -16.93 11.62
N TYR A 142 -10.34 -16.45 10.44
CA TYR A 142 -10.09 -15.04 10.21
C TYR A 142 -11.39 -14.21 10.33
N GLU A 143 -12.52 -14.72 9.85
CA GLU A 143 -13.84 -14.12 10.07
C GLU A 143 -14.13 -13.95 11.56
N GLY A 144 -13.93 -15.00 12.36
CA GLY A 144 -14.09 -14.94 13.83
C GLY A 144 -13.16 -13.93 14.49
N GLN A 145 -11.91 -13.83 14.03
CA GLN A 145 -10.95 -12.82 14.51
C GLN A 145 -11.40 -11.40 14.16
N LEU A 146 -11.88 -11.16 12.93
CA LEU A 146 -12.40 -9.86 12.50
C LEU A 146 -13.65 -9.46 13.29
N GLN A 147 -14.54 -10.42 13.58
CA GLN A 147 -15.71 -10.15 14.42
C GLN A 147 -15.27 -9.70 15.83
N ALA A 148 -14.45 -10.51 16.50
CA ALA A 148 -14.10 -10.30 17.92
C ALA A 148 -13.15 -9.10 18.15
N HIS A 149 -12.25 -8.82 17.21
CA HIS A 149 -11.18 -7.84 17.40
C HIS A 149 -11.33 -6.56 16.55
N VAL A 150 -12.31 -6.51 15.64
CA VAL A 150 -12.61 -5.31 14.87
C VAL A 150 -14.05 -4.86 15.08
N LEU A 151 -15.03 -5.69 14.70
CA LEU A 151 -16.43 -5.29 14.71
C LEU A 151 -16.99 -5.11 16.13
N ASP A 152 -16.78 -6.08 17.02
CA ASP A 152 -17.28 -5.98 18.39
C ASP A 152 -16.72 -4.75 19.14
N PRO A 153 -15.38 -4.46 19.09
CA PRO A 153 -14.85 -3.22 19.67
C PRO A 153 -15.41 -1.94 19.05
N LEU A 154 -15.64 -1.89 17.73
CA LEU A 154 -16.25 -0.74 17.06
C LEU A 154 -17.68 -0.50 17.58
N HIS A 155 -18.45 -1.56 17.74
CA HIS A 155 -19.80 -1.48 18.28
C HIS A 155 -19.79 -1.09 19.76
N GLU A 156 -19.03 -1.79 20.59
CA GLU A 156 -19.01 -1.60 22.05
C GLU A 156 -18.47 -0.24 22.46
N LYS A 157 -17.39 0.24 21.81
CA LYS A 157 -16.72 1.48 22.19
C LYS A 157 -17.32 2.71 21.53
N PHE A 158 -17.80 2.60 20.29
CA PHE A 158 -18.23 3.75 19.51
C PHE A 158 -19.70 3.69 19.07
N GLY A 159 -20.41 2.59 19.32
CA GLY A 159 -21.80 2.41 18.90
C GLY A 159 -21.99 2.28 17.40
N ILE A 160 -20.93 1.87 16.68
CA ILE A 160 -20.97 1.71 15.22
C ILE A 160 -21.92 0.56 14.86
N ASP A 161 -22.73 0.79 13.81
CA ASP A 161 -23.56 -0.25 13.22
C ASP A 161 -22.70 -1.25 12.45
N ILE A 162 -22.73 -2.51 12.90
CA ILE A 162 -21.97 -3.63 12.34
C ILE A 162 -22.86 -4.65 11.63
N SER A 163 -24.09 -4.26 11.28
CA SER A 163 -25.03 -5.12 10.55
C SER A 163 -24.54 -5.48 9.15
N ASP A 164 -25.06 -6.56 8.61
CA ASP A 164 -24.76 -6.95 7.21
C ASP A 164 -25.07 -5.81 6.23
N GLU A 165 -26.08 -4.99 6.50
CA GLU A 165 -26.42 -3.82 5.68
C GLU A 165 -25.31 -2.75 5.74
N ALA A 166 -24.77 -2.47 6.92
CA ALA A 166 -23.65 -1.53 7.09
C ALA A 166 -22.39 -2.06 6.41
N LEU A 167 -22.09 -3.36 6.53
CA LEU A 167 -20.98 -4.01 5.84
C LEU A 167 -21.12 -3.92 4.32
N MET A 168 -22.31 -4.13 3.78
CA MET A 168 -22.56 -4.00 2.33
C MET A 168 -22.32 -2.58 1.83
N LYS A 169 -22.74 -1.54 2.58
CA LYS A 169 -22.46 -0.14 2.23
C LYS A 169 -20.94 0.14 2.18
N ALA A 170 -20.19 -0.41 3.14
CA ALA A 170 -18.72 -0.27 3.15
C ALA A 170 -18.08 -1.02 1.96
N ILE A 171 -18.56 -2.22 1.62
CA ILE A 171 -18.12 -2.97 0.43
C ILE A 171 -18.39 -2.17 -0.85
N ASP A 172 -19.58 -1.58 -1.00
CA ASP A 172 -19.93 -0.79 -2.18
C ASP A 172 -19.00 0.42 -2.34
N LEU A 173 -18.72 1.14 -1.25
CA LEU A 173 -17.78 2.27 -1.26
C LEU A 173 -16.35 1.81 -1.59
N HIS A 174 -15.88 0.72 -1.00
CA HIS A 174 -14.57 0.12 -1.32
C HIS A 174 -14.48 -0.24 -2.80
N ASN A 175 -15.50 -0.91 -3.34
CA ASN A 175 -15.53 -1.32 -4.74
C ASN A 175 -15.57 -0.11 -5.69
N GLU A 176 -16.28 0.95 -5.33
CA GLU A 176 -16.33 2.17 -6.12
C GLU A 176 -14.96 2.87 -6.18
N ILE A 177 -14.27 3.03 -5.03
CA ILE A 177 -12.90 3.57 -4.97
C ILE A 177 -11.96 2.70 -5.79
N SER A 178 -12.02 1.37 -5.60
CA SER A 178 -11.16 0.43 -6.32
C SER A 178 -11.35 0.52 -7.84
N ALA A 179 -12.59 0.67 -8.31
CA ALA A 179 -12.88 0.84 -9.73
C ALA A 179 -12.26 2.13 -10.30
N VAL A 180 -12.36 3.25 -9.57
CA VAL A 180 -11.78 4.54 -10.00
C VAL A 180 -10.25 4.47 -10.01
N ILE A 181 -9.62 3.89 -8.99
CA ILE A 181 -8.16 3.73 -8.93
C ILE A 181 -7.68 2.78 -10.04
N ASN A 182 -8.43 1.71 -10.34
CA ASN A 182 -8.15 0.84 -11.49
C ASN A 182 -8.20 1.62 -12.81
N GLU A 183 -9.25 2.40 -13.04
CA GLU A 183 -9.38 3.24 -14.25
C GLU A 183 -8.19 4.18 -14.38
N ILE A 184 -7.79 4.89 -13.32
CA ILE A 184 -6.62 5.77 -13.31
C ILE A 184 -5.33 4.99 -13.59
N GLY A 185 -5.15 3.83 -12.95
CA GLY A 185 -3.95 3.00 -13.07
C GLY A 185 -3.78 2.36 -14.46
N ASP A 186 -4.88 2.08 -15.14
CA ASP A 186 -4.87 1.44 -16.47
C ASP A 186 -4.30 2.34 -17.57
N TYR A 187 -4.25 3.66 -17.37
CA TYR A 187 -3.55 4.57 -18.27
C TYR A 187 -2.04 4.33 -18.32
N ARG A 188 -1.46 3.60 -17.35
CA ARG A 188 -0.06 3.16 -17.38
C ARG A 188 0.20 1.94 -18.31
N LYS A 189 -0.86 1.24 -18.76
CA LYS A 189 -0.78 0.11 -19.71
C LYS A 189 -0.61 0.56 -21.17
N LEU A 190 -0.85 1.84 -21.46
CA LEU A 190 -0.73 2.40 -22.79
C LEU A 190 0.72 2.33 -23.29
N ASP A 191 0.90 2.29 -24.61
CA ASP A 191 2.24 2.36 -25.20
C ASP A 191 2.94 3.68 -24.84
N ASN A 192 2.17 4.77 -24.83
CA ASN A 192 2.59 6.07 -24.32
C ASN A 192 1.67 6.44 -23.14
N PRO A 193 2.03 6.12 -21.90
CA PRO A 193 1.24 6.43 -20.73
C PRO A 193 0.90 7.92 -20.62
N THR A 194 -0.30 8.20 -20.13
CA THR A 194 -0.77 9.57 -19.88
C THR A 194 -0.73 9.95 -18.40
N ILE A 195 -0.19 9.07 -17.57
CA ILE A 195 0.07 9.28 -16.14
C ILE A 195 1.39 8.60 -15.79
N THR A 196 2.24 9.26 -15.01
CA THR A 196 3.50 8.68 -14.53
C THR A 196 3.27 7.77 -13.31
N GLY A 197 4.25 6.94 -12.98
CA GLY A 197 4.21 6.14 -11.75
C GLY A 197 4.18 7.00 -10.49
N TYR A 198 4.89 8.13 -10.50
CA TYR A 198 4.86 9.12 -9.42
C TYR A 198 3.45 9.69 -9.21
N GLU A 199 2.84 10.25 -10.25
CA GLU A 199 1.49 10.83 -10.19
C GLU A 199 0.47 9.78 -9.70
N PHE A 200 0.56 8.56 -10.23
CA PHE A 200 -0.33 7.48 -9.83
C PHE A 200 -0.15 7.10 -8.34
N GLN A 201 1.09 6.96 -7.87
CA GLN A 201 1.36 6.61 -6.48
C GLN A 201 0.85 7.68 -5.51
N VAL A 202 1.03 8.97 -5.83
CA VAL A 202 0.47 10.08 -5.06
C VAL A 202 -1.05 9.94 -4.91
N ILE A 203 -1.75 9.71 -6.01
CA ILE A 203 -3.21 9.55 -6.04
C ILE A 203 -3.64 8.30 -5.24
N GLN A 204 -2.98 7.17 -5.48
CA GLN A 204 -3.29 5.90 -4.83
C GLN A 204 -3.09 5.97 -3.31
N LEU A 205 -2.00 6.59 -2.84
CA LEU A 205 -1.77 6.76 -1.40
C LEU A 205 -2.86 7.59 -0.73
N CYS A 206 -3.37 8.65 -1.40
CA CYS A 206 -4.47 9.45 -0.87
C CYS A 206 -5.75 8.62 -0.66
N SER A 207 -6.01 7.61 -1.49
CA SER A 207 -7.16 6.71 -1.31
C SER A 207 -7.05 5.82 -0.06
N LEU A 208 -5.84 5.66 0.51
CA LEU A 208 -5.59 4.84 1.70
C LEU A 208 -5.53 5.65 3.00
N ILE A 209 -5.29 6.96 2.89
CA ILE A 209 -5.05 7.80 4.08
C ILE A 209 -6.14 8.86 4.31
N CYS A 210 -7.09 9.00 3.40
CA CYS A 210 -8.17 9.98 3.50
C CYS A 210 -9.53 9.26 3.62
N PRO A 211 -10.52 9.90 4.28
CA PRO A 211 -11.89 9.40 4.28
C PRO A 211 -12.37 9.20 2.83
N LYS A 212 -12.79 7.97 2.50
CA LYS A 212 -13.10 7.56 1.12
C LYS A 212 -14.17 8.41 0.47
N GLU A 213 -15.22 8.77 1.22
CA GLU A 213 -16.31 9.62 0.72
C GLU A 213 -15.81 11.03 0.34
N LEU A 214 -14.84 11.58 1.08
CA LEU A 214 -14.31 12.92 0.85
C LEU A 214 -13.31 12.97 -0.31
N ILE A 215 -12.51 11.92 -0.50
CA ILE A 215 -11.51 11.88 -1.58
C ILE A 215 -12.11 11.42 -2.92
N LEU A 216 -13.18 10.63 -2.93
CA LEU A 216 -13.77 10.05 -4.13
C LEU A 216 -14.13 11.06 -5.22
N PRO A 217 -14.72 12.25 -4.94
CA PRO A 217 -15.00 13.25 -5.97
C PRO A 217 -13.75 13.69 -6.73
N MET A 218 -12.65 13.92 -6.02
CA MET A 218 -11.36 14.33 -6.61
C MET A 218 -10.74 13.21 -7.47
N LEU A 219 -10.86 11.94 -7.02
CA LEU A 219 -10.44 10.78 -7.81
C LEU A 219 -11.25 10.66 -9.11
N LYS A 220 -12.57 10.83 -9.06
CA LYS A 220 -13.45 10.80 -10.24
C LYS A 220 -13.15 11.93 -11.23
N GLU A 221 -12.86 13.14 -10.74
CA GLU A 221 -12.44 14.24 -11.61
C GLU A 221 -11.11 13.94 -12.31
N THR A 222 -10.15 13.36 -11.58
CA THR A 222 -8.86 12.94 -12.15
C THR A 222 -9.03 11.85 -13.21
N ALA A 223 -9.87 10.85 -12.97
CA ALA A 223 -10.19 9.83 -13.98
C ALA A 223 -10.79 10.43 -15.25
N LYS A 224 -11.69 11.43 -15.12
CA LYS A 224 -12.26 12.16 -16.26
C LYS A 224 -11.19 12.97 -17.02
N GLU A 225 -10.26 13.62 -16.32
CA GLU A 225 -9.17 14.37 -16.94
C GLU A 225 -8.27 13.46 -17.77
N LEU A 226 -7.93 12.29 -17.26
CA LEU A 226 -7.07 11.31 -17.95
C LEU A 226 -7.65 10.82 -19.27
N LYS A 227 -8.98 10.79 -19.44
CA LYS A 227 -9.62 10.42 -20.73
C LYS A 227 -9.23 11.34 -21.89
N THR A 228 -8.85 12.59 -21.60
CA THR A 228 -8.50 13.59 -22.61
C THR A 228 -7.07 14.06 -22.53
N ARG A 229 -6.31 13.67 -21.49
CA ARG A 229 -4.91 14.02 -21.29
C ARG A 229 -4.06 13.34 -22.37
N LYS A 230 -3.22 14.13 -23.02
CA LYS A 230 -2.34 13.63 -24.08
C LYS A 230 -0.95 13.33 -23.51
N PRO A 231 -0.31 12.22 -23.95
CA PRO A 231 1.07 11.95 -23.59
C PRO A 231 2.02 12.98 -24.17
N ASP A 232 3.24 13.03 -23.67
CA ASP A 232 4.31 13.81 -24.27
C ASP A 232 4.61 13.35 -25.70
N LYS A 233 4.98 14.29 -26.57
CA LYS A 233 5.36 13.96 -27.96
C LYS A 233 6.55 12.98 -28.02
N LYS A 234 7.44 13.07 -27.03
CA LYS A 234 8.58 12.17 -26.84
C LYS A 234 8.62 11.78 -25.38
N SER A 235 8.54 10.49 -25.08
CA SER A 235 8.69 9.99 -23.72
C SER A 235 10.06 10.39 -23.15
N PRO A 236 10.12 10.91 -21.91
CA PRO A 236 11.38 11.13 -21.23
C PRO A 236 12.01 9.81 -20.73
N PHE A 237 11.23 8.73 -20.76
CA PHE A 237 11.63 7.43 -20.24
C PHE A 237 12.25 6.54 -21.33
N ARG A 238 13.25 5.75 -20.95
CA ARG A 238 14.02 4.85 -21.81
C ARG A 238 13.54 3.41 -21.71
N CYS A 239 12.94 3.05 -20.57
CA CYS A 239 12.36 1.73 -20.33
C CYS A 239 11.17 1.81 -19.38
N LYS A 240 10.39 0.74 -19.32
CA LYS A 240 9.25 0.55 -18.42
C LYS A 240 9.58 -0.50 -17.36
N VAL A 241 9.21 -0.28 -16.12
CA VAL A 241 9.51 -1.20 -15.01
C VAL A 241 8.31 -1.44 -14.13
N VAL A 242 8.25 -2.64 -13.54
CA VAL A 242 7.40 -2.93 -12.38
C VAL A 242 8.21 -2.63 -11.12
N LEU A 243 7.62 -1.92 -10.17
CA LEU A 243 8.18 -1.72 -8.84
C LEU A 243 7.51 -2.69 -7.86
N ALA A 244 8.25 -3.67 -7.37
CA ALA A 244 7.80 -4.61 -6.35
C ALA A 244 8.60 -4.43 -5.05
N GLY A 245 8.05 -4.83 -3.92
CA GLY A 245 8.83 -4.78 -2.67
C GLY A 245 8.02 -4.57 -1.40
N SER A 246 8.72 -4.21 -0.34
CA SER A 246 8.15 -3.89 0.96
C SER A 246 7.46 -2.52 0.98
N GLU A 247 7.28 -1.97 2.15
CA GLU A 247 6.63 -0.66 2.31
C GLU A 247 7.33 0.42 1.49
N ASN A 248 6.58 1.04 0.59
CA ASN A 248 7.00 2.16 -0.23
C ASN A 248 5.86 3.17 -0.32
N ASP A 249 5.69 3.95 0.73
CA ASP A 249 4.68 4.98 0.89
C ASP A 249 5.23 6.40 0.67
N ASP A 250 6.47 6.48 0.14
CA ASP A 250 7.12 7.72 -0.25
C ASP A 250 7.18 7.84 -1.78
N PRO A 251 6.36 8.71 -2.41
CA PRO A 251 6.40 8.92 -3.85
C PRO A 251 7.74 9.42 -4.39
N GLU A 252 8.57 10.06 -3.56
CA GLU A 252 9.89 10.54 -3.98
C GLU A 252 10.83 9.38 -4.37
N PHE A 253 10.61 8.17 -3.85
CA PHE A 253 11.34 7.00 -4.30
C PHE A 253 10.97 6.60 -5.73
N THR A 254 9.70 6.61 -6.08
CA THR A 254 9.24 6.39 -7.47
C THR A 254 9.72 7.50 -8.40
N LYS A 255 9.67 8.75 -7.96
CA LYS A 255 10.20 9.90 -8.70
C LYS A 255 11.71 9.80 -8.94
N LEU A 256 12.47 9.26 -7.99
CA LEU A 256 13.89 8.98 -8.14
C LEU A 256 14.15 7.96 -9.24
N ILE A 257 13.38 6.87 -9.29
CA ILE A 257 13.46 5.84 -10.34
C ILE A 257 13.15 6.48 -11.71
N GLU A 258 12.07 7.23 -11.80
CA GLU A 258 11.61 7.89 -13.03
C GLU A 258 12.62 8.96 -13.50
N GLY A 259 13.23 9.69 -12.57
CA GLY A 259 14.33 10.62 -12.84
C GLY A 259 15.62 9.97 -13.38
N CYS A 260 15.73 8.63 -13.32
CA CYS A 260 16.80 7.86 -13.93
C CYS A 260 16.44 7.33 -15.34
N GLY A 261 15.21 7.59 -15.82
CA GLY A 261 14.74 7.20 -17.14
C GLY A 261 13.95 5.88 -17.18
N ALA A 262 13.54 5.33 -16.03
CA ALA A 262 12.67 4.16 -15.95
C ALA A 262 11.26 4.56 -15.56
N GLU A 263 10.27 4.41 -16.43
CA GLU A 263 8.86 4.64 -16.13
C GLU A 263 8.30 3.53 -15.22
N VAL A 264 7.76 3.86 -14.06
CA VAL A 264 7.13 2.90 -13.17
C VAL A 264 5.68 2.67 -13.61
N VAL A 265 5.49 1.69 -14.49
CA VAL A 265 4.17 1.41 -15.08
C VAL A 265 3.26 0.55 -14.21
N CYS A 266 3.82 -0.19 -13.27
CA CYS A 266 3.06 -1.02 -12.33
C CYS A 266 3.78 -1.05 -10.98
N ASP A 267 3.01 -1.15 -9.91
CA ASP A 267 3.50 -1.24 -8.54
C ASP A 267 2.90 -2.47 -7.83
N ARG A 268 3.76 -3.25 -7.19
CA ARG A 268 3.41 -4.41 -6.37
C ARG A 268 4.25 -4.41 -5.10
N HIS A 269 3.89 -3.55 -4.18
CA HIS A 269 4.52 -3.43 -2.86
C HIS A 269 3.44 -3.29 -1.77
N CYS A 270 3.81 -3.33 -0.50
CA CYS A 270 2.82 -3.36 0.60
C CYS A 270 1.83 -2.18 0.59
N TYR A 271 2.23 -1.01 0.11
CA TYR A 271 1.34 0.13 -0.19
C TYR A 271 0.92 0.19 -1.67
N GLY A 272 1.14 -0.87 -2.41
CA GLY A 272 0.84 -0.94 -3.83
C GLY A 272 -0.64 -1.04 -4.12
N ALA A 273 -1.00 -0.60 -5.31
CA ALA A 273 -2.39 -0.51 -5.74
C ALA A 273 -2.96 -1.84 -6.22
N VAL A 274 -2.12 -2.76 -6.68
CA VAL A 274 -2.59 -3.98 -7.37
C VAL A 274 -3.40 -4.89 -6.46
N GLU A 275 -3.01 -5.05 -5.21
CA GLU A 275 -3.69 -5.96 -4.28
C GLU A 275 -4.94 -5.33 -3.68
N SER A 276 -4.92 -4.03 -3.40
CA SER A 276 -6.05 -3.29 -2.83
C SER A 276 -7.14 -2.92 -3.83
N ARG A 277 -6.99 -3.28 -5.12
CA ARG A 277 -7.91 -2.88 -6.19
C ARG A 277 -8.87 -3.96 -6.68
N ALA A 278 -8.75 -5.18 -6.19
CA ALA A 278 -9.70 -6.22 -6.53
C ALA A 278 -11.05 -5.94 -5.84
N PRO A 279 -12.19 -6.06 -6.55
CA PRO A 279 -13.49 -5.86 -5.91
C PRO A 279 -13.80 -6.98 -4.94
N ILE A 280 -14.44 -6.64 -3.82
CA ILE A 280 -15.02 -7.62 -2.90
C ILE A 280 -16.33 -8.09 -3.51
N VAL A 281 -16.43 -9.40 -3.74
CA VAL A 281 -17.63 -10.03 -4.31
C VAL A 281 -18.28 -10.91 -3.25
N VAL A 282 -19.49 -10.56 -2.84
CA VAL A 282 -20.32 -11.38 -1.96
C VAL A 282 -21.05 -12.41 -2.82
N LYS A 283 -20.81 -13.70 -2.57
CA LYS A 283 -21.46 -14.81 -3.30
C LYS A 283 -22.90 -15.02 -2.82
N GLU A 284 -23.71 -15.68 -3.61
CA GLU A 284 -25.09 -16.04 -3.21
C GLU A 284 -25.06 -16.87 -1.92
N GLY A 285 -25.79 -16.41 -0.90
CA GLY A 285 -25.86 -17.06 0.41
C GLY A 285 -24.65 -16.86 1.33
N GLU A 286 -23.62 -16.11 0.88
CA GLU A 286 -22.45 -15.78 1.69
C GLU A 286 -22.73 -14.52 2.55
N LYS A 287 -22.26 -14.51 3.80
CA LYS A 287 -22.32 -13.32 4.63
C LYS A 287 -21.27 -12.28 4.18
N PRO A 288 -21.56 -10.98 4.29
CA PRO A 288 -20.60 -9.93 3.92
C PRO A 288 -19.26 -10.06 4.64
N LEU A 289 -19.24 -10.39 5.94
CA LEU A 289 -18.00 -10.57 6.70
C LEU A 289 -17.17 -11.76 6.20
N THR A 290 -17.82 -12.88 5.86
CA THR A 290 -17.15 -14.04 5.24
C THR A 290 -16.52 -13.67 3.90
N ALA A 291 -17.25 -12.91 3.07
CA ALA A 291 -16.74 -12.43 1.78
C ALA A 291 -15.52 -11.51 1.96
N ILE A 292 -15.53 -10.64 2.95
CA ILE A 292 -14.39 -9.77 3.31
C ILE A 292 -13.20 -10.64 3.74
N ALA A 293 -13.38 -11.53 4.72
CA ALA A 293 -12.30 -12.41 5.21
C ALA A 293 -11.67 -13.24 4.07
N ARG A 294 -12.51 -13.84 3.23
CA ARG A 294 -12.08 -14.59 2.05
C ARG A 294 -11.30 -13.70 1.07
N HIS A 295 -11.82 -12.52 0.75
CA HIS A 295 -11.18 -11.60 -0.18
C HIS A 295 -9.75 -11.26 0.23
N TYR A 296 -9.55 -10.80 1.46
CA TYR A 296 -8.21 -10.35 1.93
C TYR A 296 -7.20 -11.50 2.07
N LEU A 297 -7.65 -12.73 2.34
CA LEU A 297 -6.77 -13.89 2.34
C LEU A 297 -6.42 -14.36 0.92
N GLU A 298 -7.39 -14.42 0.01
CA GLU A 298 -7.19 -14.97 -1.35
C GLU A 298 -6.45 -14.00 -2.27
N THR A 299 -6.71 -12.69 -2.18
CA THR A 299 -6.11 -11.69 -3.07
C THR A 299 -4.72 -11.24 -2.62
N SER A 300 -4.36 -11.44 -1.34
CA SER A 300 -3.04 -11.05 -0.84
C SER A 300 -1.92 -11.85 -1.50
N ASN A 301 -0.92 -11.12 -2.00
CA ASN A 301 0.32 -11.66 -2.51
C ASN A 301 1.49 -11.45 -1.52
N CYS A 302 1.22 -11.30 -0.23
CA CYS A 302 2.24 -11.09 0.77
C CYS A 302 3.22 -12.27 0.84
N PRO A 303 4.55 -12.03 0.88
CA PRO A 303 5.54 -13.09 0.97
C PRO A 303 5.52 -13.86 2.30
N ARG A 304 4.71 -13.47 3.29
CA ARG A 304 4.49 -14.27 4.51
C ARG A 304 3.85 -15.64 4.23
N PHE A 305 3.11 -15.77 3.13
CA PHE A 305 2.61 -17.07 2.68
C PHE A 305 3.72 -17.87 2.02
N MET A 306 4.27 -18.85 2.73
CA MET A 306 5.44 -19.64 2.34
C MET A 306 5.16 -20.97 1.65
N PRO A 307 3.92 -21.55 1.57
CA PRO A 307 3.70 -22.77 0.80
C PRO A 307 4.21 -22.62 -0.64
N GLN A 308 4.79 -23.70 -1.16
CA GLN A 308 5.51 -23.67 -2.44
C GLN A 308 4.61 -23.31 -3.64
N ASP A 309 3.37 -23.76 -3.61
CA ASP A 309 2.34 -23.43 -4.61
C ASP A 309 2.03 -21.94 -4.60
N ILE A 310 1.82 -21.34 -3.42
CA ILE A 310 1.55 -19.89 -3.27
C ILE A 310 2.79 -19.08 -3.69
N MET A 311 4.01 -19.55 -3.37
CA MET A 311 5.23 -18.89 -3.84
C MET A 311 5.32 -18.87 -5.38
N ARG A 312 5.00 -19.99 -6.04
CA ARG A 312 4.97 -20.07 -7.51
C ARG A 312 3.92 -19.16 -8.11
N GLU A 313 2.72 -19.14 -7.52
CA GLU A 313 1.64 -18.24 -7.92
C GLU A 313 2.08 -16.76 -7.85
N ARG A 314 2.77 -16.36 -6.77
CA ARG A 314 3.30 -14.98 -6.65
C ARG A 314 4.29 -14.63 -7.76
N LYS A 315 5.20 -15.55 -8.11
CA LYS A 315 6.16 -15.32 -9.20
C LYS A 315 5.46 -15.21 -10.54
N GLN A 316 4.52 -16.11 -10.82
CA GLN A 316 3.70 -16.05 -12.02
C GLN A 316 2.93 -14.72 -12.08
N ARG A 317 2.28 -14.32 -10.98
CA ARG A 317 1.54 -13.05 -10.91
C ARG A 317 2.44 -11.83 -11.19
N LEU A 318 3.67 -11.81 -10.67
CA LEU A 318 4.62 -10.73 -10.95
C LEU A 318 5.01 -10.69 -12.45
N ALA A 319 5.22 -11.85 -13.06
CA ALA A 319 5.51 -11.96 -14.50
C ALA A 319 4.31 -11.54 -15.36
N ASP A 320 3.09 -11.93 -14.96
CA ASP A 320 1.86 -11.55 -15.65
C ASP A 320 1.65 -10.03 -15.61
N LEU A 321 1.88 -9.41 -14.47
CA LEU A 321 1.85 -7.94 -14.33
C LEU A 321 2.90 -7.27 -15.23
N ALA A 322 4.13 -7.77 -15.23
CA ALA A 322 5.17 -7.23 -16.09
C ALA A 322 4.79 -7.31 -17.58
N LYS A 323 4.15 -8.40 -17.98
CA LYS A 323 3.64 -8.58 -19.34
C LYS A 323 2.45 -7.66 -19.65
N GLU A 324 1.47 -7.60 -18.73
CA GLU A 324 0.25 -6.79 -18.87
C GLU A 324 0.57 -5.30 -19.04
N TYR A 325 1.53 -4.80 -18.24
CA TYR A 325 1.98 -3.42 -18.29
C TYR A 325 3.15 -3.17 -19.25
N LYS A 326 3.51 -4.16 -20.07
CA LYS A 326 4.59 -4.07 -21.08
C LYS A 326 5.92 -3.61 -20.47
N ALA A 327 6.24 -4.11 -19.29
CA ALA A 327 7.47 -3.76 -18.59
C ALA A 327 8.69 -4.45 -19.23
N ASP A 328 9.81 -3.75 -19.26
CA ASP A 328 11.09 -4.24 -19.76
C ASP A 328 11.94 -4.91 -18.68
N GLY A 329 11.62 -4.62 -17.40
CA GLY A 329 12.32 -5.15 -16.25
C GLY A 329 11.56 -4.92 -14.93
N ILE A 330 12.14 -5.42 -13.84
CA ILE A 330 11.53 -5.38 -12.52
C ILE A 330 12.53 -4.77 -11.53
N ILE A 331 12.08 -3.82 -10.73
CA ILE A 331 12.81 -3.32 -9.57
C ILE A 331 12.17 -3.94 -8.34
N VAL A 332 12.95 -4.71 -7.54
CA VAL A 332 12.49 -5.26 -6.27
C VAL A 332 13.21 -4.55 -5.14
N ALA A 333 12.47 -3.73 -4.39
CA ALA A 333 12.99 -2.93 -3.29
C ALA A 333 12.50 -3.45 -1.94
N SER A 334 13.39 -3.78 -1.03
CA SER A 334 13.03 -4.11 0.35
C SER A 334 13.60 -3.09 1.32
N ASN A 335 12.83 -2.75 2.35
CA ASN A 335 13.38 -2.03 3.48
C ASN A 335 14.35 -2.93 4.24
N LYS A 336 15.44 -2.34 4.72
CA LYS A 336 16.44 -3.04 5.54
C LYS A 336 15.77 -3.66 6.77
N PHE A 337 16.12 -4.89 7.06
CA PHE A 337 15.51 -5.71 8.11
C PHE A 337 14.03 -6.05 7.90
N CYS A 338 13.49 -5.93 6.69
CA CYS A 338 12.20 -6.49 6.34
C CYS A 338 12.36 -7.99 6.03
N GLU A 339 11.96 -8.88 6.94
CA GLU A 339 12.20 -10.32 6.84
C GLU A 339 11.60 -10.92 5.57
N TYR A 340 10.31 -10.74 5.36
CA TYR A 340 9.61 -11.38 4.24
C TYR A 340 10.06 -10.87 2.86
N TRP A 341 10.18 -9.55 2.70
CA TRP A 341 10.59 -8.98 1.43
C TRP A 341 12.08 -9.11 1.14
N SER A 342 12.93 -9.21 2.14
CA SER A 342 14.36 -9.51 1.91
C SER A 342 14.55 -10.91 1.34
N TYR A 343 13.78 -11.88 1.83
CA TYR A 343 13.74 -13.23 1.29
C TYR A 343 13.17 -13.27 -0.13
N GLU A 344 11.99 -12.66 -0.33
CA GLU A 344 11.31 -12.60 -1.62
C GLU A 344 12.18 -11.91 -2.69
N ARG A 345 12.82 -10.79 -2.35
CA ARG A 345 13.75 -10.04 -3.21
C ARG A 345 14.90 -10.93 -3.69
N THR A 346 15.48 -11.74 -2.81
CA THR A 346 16.57 -12.65 -3.17
C THR A 346 16.09 -13.69 -4.17
N ILE A 347 14.91 -14.29 -3.96
CA ILE A 347 14.33 -15.27 -4.88
C ILE A 347 14.01 -14.62 -6.23
N ASP A 348 13.41 -13.43 -6.26
CA ASP A 348 13.04 -12.74 -7.49
C ASP A 348 14.27 -12.44 -8.37
N THR A 349 15.41 -12.13 -7.76
CA THR A 349 16.67 -11.89 -8.48
C THR A 349 17.12 -13.11 -9.31
N ILE A 350 16.73 -14.30 -8.89
CA ILE A 350 17.08 -15.55 -9.57
C ILE A 350 15.96 -16.02 -10.50
N VAL A 351 14.74 -16.07 -9.98
CA VAL A 351 13.60 -16.71 -10.65
C VAL A 351 13.10 -15.87 -11.83
N MET A 352 12.99 -14.55 -11.66
CA MET A 352 12.42 -13.70 -12.71
C MET A 352 13.28 -13.67 -13.98
N PRO A 353 14.62 -13.54 -13.92
CA PRO A 353 15.43 -13.64 -15.13
C PRO A 353 15.47 -15.05 -15.74
N ARG A 354 15.57 -16.09 -14.89
CA ARG A 354 15.74 -17.48 -15.35
C ARG A 354 14.48 -18.04 -16.00
N ASP A 355 13.32 -17.88 -15.33
CA ASP A 355 12.08 -18.56 -15.70
C ASP A 355 11.16 -17.69 -16.58
N PHE A 356 11.26 -16.37 -16.45
CA PHE A 356 10.38 -15.42 -17.13
C PHE A 356 11.11 -14.43 -18.04
N GLY A 357 12.44 -14.38 -18.03
CA GLY A 357 13.25 -13.54 -18.92
C GLY A 357 13.31 -12.06 -18.54
N TYR A 358 12.73 -11.65 -17.40
CA TYR A 358 12.77 -10.27 -16.94
C TYR A 358 14.05 -9.96 -16.14
N PRO A 359 14.85 -8.96 -16.54
CA PRO A 359 15.96 -8.49 -15.72
C PRO A 359 15.44 -7.87 -14.41
N VAL A 360 16.20 -8.06 -13.32
CA VAL A 360 15.82 -7.59 -11.99
C VAL A 360 16.89 -6.66 -11.41
N CYS A 361 16.46 -5.47 -11.00
CA CYS A 361 17.25 -4.59 -10.14
C CYS A 361 16.85 -4.83 -8.67
N SER A 362 17.76 -5.43 -7.90
CA SER A 362 17.52 -5.75 -6.49
C SER A 362 18.06 -4.63 -5.61
N ILE A 363 17.18 -4.01 -4.82
CA ILE A 363 17.50 -2.87 -3.94
C ILE A 363 17.17 -3.21 -2.49
N GLU A 364 18.12 -2.99 -1.59
CA GLU A 364 17.86 -2.86 -0.16
C GLU A 364 18.01 -1.38 0.21
N LYS A 365 17.01 -0.81 0.88
CA LYS A 365 16.99 0.60 1.24
C LYS A 365 16.55 0.82 2.68
N GLU A 366 16.93 1.93 3.25
CA GLU A 366 16.29 2.46 4.46
C GLU A 366 14.90 3.02 4.08
N TYR A 367 14.01 3.14 5.05
CA TYR A 367 12.70 3.77 4.82
C TYR A 367 12.87 5.25 4.47
N ILE A 368 13.75 5.94 5.17
CA ILE A 368 14.12 7.33 4.89
C ILE A 368 15.14 7.37 3.76
N ASN A 369 14.89 8.15 2.72
CA ASN A 369 15.72 8.19 1.50
C ASN A 369 17.04 8.96 1.67
N GLY A 370 17.92 8.55 2.60
CA GLY A 370 19.23 9.17 2.81
C GLY A 370 20.30 8.87 1.75
N ALA A 371 20.15 7.77 1.01
CA ALA A 371 21.18 7.26 0.06
C ALA A 371 20.82 7.51 -1.43
N SER A 372 20.20 8.64 -1.74
CA SER A 372 19.67 8.93 -3.09
C SER A 372 20.73 8.86 -4.20
N GLY A 373 21.99 9.24 -3.94
CA GLY A 373 23.07 9.16 -4.91
C GLY A 373 23.43 7.73 -5.33
N GLN A 374 23.58 6.81 -4.35
CA GLN A 374 23.86 5.40 -4.65
C GLN A 374 22.70 4.73 -5.39
N LEU A 375 21.47 5.02 -4.97
CA LEU A 375 20.27 4.50 -5.62
C LEU A 375 20.19 4.98 -7.07
N ARG A 376 20.45 6.27 -7.31
CA ARG A 376 20.47 6.85 -8.65
C ARG A 376 21.47 6.12 -9.58
N THR A 377 22.70 5.92 -9.12
CA THR A 377 23.71 5.18 -9.89
C THR A 377 23.25 3.76 -10.25
N ARG A 378 22.64 3.05 -9.31
CA ARG A 378 22.14 1.69 -9.54
C ARG A 378 20.96 1.66 -10.52
N PHE A 379 20.02 2.60 -10.42
CA PHE A 379 18.90 2.70 -11.37
C PHE A 379 19.39 3.08 -12.77
N GLN A 380 20.32 4.02 -12.89
CA GLN A 380 20.91 4.39 -14.20
C GLN A 380 21.59 3.19 -14.85
N ALA A 381 22.43 2.46 -14.12
CA ALA A 381 23.07 1.26 -14.65
C ALA A 381 22.07 0.18 -15.08
N PHE A 382 20.96 0.03 -14.33
CA PHE A 382 19.90 -0.90 -14.70
C PHE A 382 19.18 -0.48 -15.98
N VAL A 383 18.83 0.79 -16.12
CA VAL A 383 18.22 1.36 -17.33
C VAL A 383 19.14 1.14 -18.53
N GLU A 384 20.42 1.46 -18.41
CA GLU A 384 21.41 1.24 -19.46
C GLU A 384 21.52 -0.24 -19.86
N SER A 385 21.48 -1.16 -18.90
CA SER A 385 21.51 -2.59 -19.18
C SER A 385 20.30 -3.06 -19.99
N ILE A 386 19.12 -2.51 -19.72
CA ILE A 386 17.90 -2.79 -20.48
C ILE A 386 18.00 -2.24 -21.90
N GLU A 387 18.51 -1.01 -22.08
CA GLU A 387 18.71 -0.43 -23.42
C GLU A 387 19.67 -1.25 -24.26
N ILE A 388 20.80 -1.66 -23.71
CA ILE A 388 21.77 -2.51 -24.40
C ILE A 388 21.11 -3.82 -24.85
N LYS A 389 20.32 -4.45 -23.99
CA LYS A 389 19.58 -5.67 -24.32
C LYS A 389 18.59 -5.44 -25.47
N LYS A 390 17.80 -4.34 -25.43
CA LYS A 390 16.88 -3.99 -26.52
C LYS A 390 17.60 -3.81 -27.85
N ILE A 391 18.72 -3.09 -27.86
CA ILE A 391 19.53 -2.90 -29.08
C ILE A 391 20.04 -4.24 -29.62
N GLN A 392 20.52 -5.14 -28.75
CA GLN A 392 20.98 -6.47 -29.15
C GLN A 392 19.86 -7.35 -29.72
N GLU A 393 18.62 -7.18 -29.25
CA GLU A 393 17.43 -7.88 -29.74
C GLU A 393 16.78 -7.22 -30.97
N GLY A 394 17.32 -6.10 -31.45
CA GLY A 394 16.80 -5.37 -32.61
C GLY A 394 15.50 -4.61 -32.36
N LYS A 395 15.25 -4.27 -31.08
CA LYS A 395 14.05 -3.52 -30.61
C LYS A 395 14.36 -2.05 -30.36
#